data_5345efca3923d593870f7cc36ef27e2c
#
_entry.id   5345efca3923d593870f7cc36ef27e2c
#
_cell.length_a   1.000
_cell.length_b   1.000
_cell.length_c   1.000
_cell.angle_alpha   90.00
_cell.angle_beta   90.00
_cell.angle_gamma   90.00
#
_symmetry.space_group_name_H-M   'P 1'
#
loop_
_entity.id
_entity.type
_entity.pdbx_description
1 polymer ?
#
loop_
_entity_poly.entity_id
_entity_poly.type
_entity_poly.pdbx_seq_one_letter_code
_entity_poly.pdbx_strand_id
1 'polypeptide(L)'
;MFSTIYFIILLAIIVAAVVAYFVLRRAIRDRKNTVLVRNRRANKVAVQRFRAAERFMREQNRHSFFEEMLRALWGYMSDKLNIPVSSLTKENIREQLQRRGCPAEDAQRFTDIISRCDEAQYSPAESVQMSDVYAEGVNIISRIESIIKR
;
A
#
# COMPACT_ATOMS: atom_id res chain seq x y z
N MET A 1 -53.67 23.88 25.13
CA MET A 1 -52.37 24.49 25.47
C MET A 1 -51.27 23.46 25.69
N PHE A 2 -51.45 22.48 26.54
CA PHE A 2 -50.46 21.43 26.76
C PHE A 2 -50.17 20.54 25.53
N SER A 3 -51.14 20.31 24.67
CA SER A 3 -51.02 19.50 23.45
C SER A 3 -50.10 20.14 22.40
N THR A 4 -50.15 21.44 22.22
CA THR A 4 -49.30 22.18 21.26
C THR A 4 -47.85 22.24 21.70
N ILE A 5 -47.62 22.39 23.00
CA ILE A 5 -46.25 22.38 23.58
C ILE A 5 -45.60 20.99 23.37
N TYR A 6 -46.37 19.95 23.58
CA TYR A 6 -45.93 18.57 23.38
C TYR A 6 -45.52 18.29 21.92
N PHE A 7 -46.31 18.80 20.95
CA PHE A 7 -45.99 18.70 19.53
C PHE A 7 -44.73 19.46 19.17
N ILE A 8 -44.48 20.63 19.73
CA ILE A 8 -43.26 21.41 19.44
C ILE A 8 -42.03 20.71 20.02
N ILE A 9 -42.11 20.16 21.22
CA ILE A 9 -41.02 19.41 21.84
C ILE A 9 -40.68 18.13 21.03
N LEU A 10 -41.70 17.40 20.60
CA LEU A 10 -41.55 16.20 19.80
C LEU A 10 -40.91 16.49 18.47
N LEU A 11 -41.34 17.59 17.81
CA LEU A 11 -40.74 18.04 16.54
C LEU A 11 -39.28 18.44 16.69
N ALA A 12 -38.94 19.14 17.80
CA ALA A 12 -37.57 19.53 18.10
C ALA A 12 -36.64 18.31 18.30
N ILE A 13 -37.13 17.28 18.99
CA ILE A 13 -36.39 16.02 19.21
C ILE A 13 -36.14 15.30 17.88
N ILE A 14 -37.14 15.23 17.02
CA ILE A 14 -37.01 14.61 15.66
C ILE A 14 -35.96 15.35 14.80
N VAL A 15 -36.04 16.69 14.78
CA VAL A 15 -35.07 17.51 14.04
C VAL A 15 -33.66 17.32 14.58
N ALA A 16 -33.48 17.32 15.90
CA ALA A 16 -32.18 17.08 16.54
C ALA A 16 -31.64 15.68 16.21
N ALA A 17 -32.46 14.65 16.21
CA ALA A 17 -32.10 13.29 15.84
C ALA A 17 -31.67 13.18 14.38
N VAL A 18 -32.40 13.82 13.46
CA VAL A 18 -32.07 13.86 12.04
C VAL A 18 -30.76 14.58 11.79
N VAL A 19 -30.53 15.73 12.42
CA VAL A 19 -29.27 16.48 12.30
C VAL A 19 -28.10 15.67 12.82
N ALA A 20 -28.23 15.04 13.99
CA ALA A 20 -27.21 14.17 14.57
C ALA A 20 -26.89 12.99 13.65
N TYR A 21 -27.90 12.37 13.06
CA TYR A 21 -27.73 11.29 12.10
C TYR A 21 -26.95 11.74 10.85
N PHE A 22 -27.29 12.87 10.28
CA PHE A 22 -26.59 13.43 9.12
C PHE A 22 -25.13 13.77 9.43
N VAL A 23 -24.87 14.39 10.58
CA VAL A 23 -23.51 14.76 11.02
C VAL A 23 -22.64 13.51 11.21
N LEU A 24 -23.16 12.49 11.89
CA LEU A 24 -22.45 11.22 12.10
C LEU A 24 -22.17 10.50 10.78
N ARG A 25 -23.16 10.48 9.89
CA ARG A 25 -23.01 9.85 8.58
C ARG A 25 -21.97 10.55 7.72
N ARG A 26 -21.93 11.88 7.77
CA ARG A 26 -20.93 12.68 7.07
C ARG A 26 -19.52 12.43 7.62
N ALA A 27 -19.36 12.40 8.94
CA ALA A 27 -18.09 12.12 9.59
C ALA A 27 -17.53 10.72 9.23
N ILE A 28 -18.40 9.71 9.19
CA ILE A 28 -18.03 8.35 8.77
C ILE A 28 -17.63 8.31 7.29
N ARG A 29 -18.37 9.04 6.44
CA ARG A 29 -18.08 9.12 5.00
C ARG A 29 -16.73 9.77 4.74
N ASP A 30 -16.41 10.87 5.42
CA ASP A 30 -15.14 11.58 5.26
C ASP A 30 -13.95 10.72 5.69
N ARG A 31 -14.08 9.93 6.76
CA ARG A 31 -13.06 8.97 7.18
C ARG A 31 -12.80 7.88 6.14
N LYS A 32 -13.86 7.31 5.57
CA LYS A 32 -13.74 6.29 4.51
C LYS A 32 -13.09 6.87 3.25
N ASN A 33 -13.45 8.08 2.85
CA ASN A 33 -12.87 8.75 1.68
C ASN A 33 -11.37 9.02 1.86
N THR A 34 -10.91 9.42 3.05
CA THR A 34 -9.49 9.66 3.33
C THR A 34 -8.68 8.37 3.20
N VAL A 35 -9.17 7.26 3.72
CA VAL A 35 -8.51 5.94 3.60
C VAL A 35 -8.45 5.49 2.14
N LEU A 36 -9.55 5.62 1.39
CA LEU A 36 -9.62 5.25 -0.03
C LEU A 36 -8.65 6.08 -0.88
N VAL A 37 -8.58 7.39 -0.67
CA VAL A 37 -7.65 8.28 -1.39
C VAL A 37 -6.20 7.90 -1.09
N ARG A 38 -5.88 7.61 0.16
CA ARG A 38 -4.56 7.19 0.59
C ARG A 38 -4.14 5.86 -0.05
N ASN A 39 -5.04 4.89 -0.07
CA ASN A 39 -4.79 3.59 -0.71
C ASN A 39 -4.61 3.72 -2.22
N ARG A 40 -5.37 4.58 -2.88
CA ARG A 40 -5.20 4.87 -4.31
C ARG A 40 -3.84 5.50 -4.62
N ARG A 41 -3.38 6.44 -3.80
CA ARG A 41 -2.05 7.05 -3.95
C ARG A 41 -0.94 6.03 -3.76
N ALA A 42 -1.03 5.19 -2.74
CA ALA A 42 -0.07 4.13 -2.46
C ALA A 42 0.02 3.13 -3.63
N ASN A 43 -1.12 2.71 -4.16
CA ASN A 43 -1.18 1.82 -5.31
C ASN A 43 -0.59 2.47 -6.59
N LYS A 44 -0.86 3.74 -6.80
CA LYS A 44 -0.30 4.50 -7.94
C LYS A 44 1.21 4.58 -7.88
N VAL A 45 1.79 4.84 -6.70
CA VAL A 45 3.24 4.85 -6.50
C VAL A 45 3.84 3.47 -6.83
N ALA A 46 3.24 2.40 -6.32
CA ALA A 46 3.69 1.04 -6.60
C ALA A 46 3.69 0.72 -8.10
N VAL A 47 2.59 1.01 -8.79
CA VAL A 47 2.46 0.76 -10.23
C VAL A 47 3.49 1.56 -11.03
N GLN A 48 3.72 2.82 -10.66
CA GLN A 48 4.72 3.65 -11.34
C GLN A 48 6.13 3.11 -11.18
N ARG A 49 6.49 2.61 -10.00
CA ARG A 49 7.80 2.02 -9.73
C ARG A 49 8.07 0.78 -10.58
N PHE A 50 7.06 0.00 -10.87
CA PHE A 50 7.19 -1.25 -11.63
C PHE A 50 6.83 -1.13 -13.13
N ARG A 51 6.71 0.08 -13.64
CA ARG A 51 6.31 0.30 -15.05
C ARG A 51 7.26 -0.36 -16.06
N ALA A 52 8.57 -0.26 -15.85
CA ALA A 52 9.55 -0.90 -16.69
C ALA A 52 9.47 -2.44 -16.61
N ALA A 53 9.30 -2.98 -15.41
CA ALA A 53 9.11 -4.41 -15.21
C ALA A 53 7.83 -4.91 -15.89
N GLU A 54 6.74 -4.17 -15.79
CA GLU A 54 5.48 -4.51 -16.47
C GLU A 54 5.67 -4.60 -17.99
N ARG A 55 6.41 -3.68 -18.58
CA ARG A 55 6.71 -3.72 -20.01
C ARG A 55 7.42 -5.00 -20.39
N PHE A 56 8.46 -5.40 -19.68
CA PHE A 56 9.19 -6.64 -19.94
C PHE A 56 8.33 -7.88 -19.68
N MET A 57 7.42 -7.83 -18.73
CA MET A 57 6.43 -8.89 -18.50
C MET A 57 5.53 -9.09 -19.73
N ARG A 58 5.04 -8.00 -20.33
CA ARG A 58 4.23 -8.05 -21.57
C ARG A 58 5.02 -8.59 -22.75
N GLU A 59 6.31 -8.28 -22.84
CA GLU A 59 7.21 -8.75 -23.87
C GLU A 59 7.71 -10.18 -23.65
N GLN A 60 7.31 -10.82 -22.54
CA GLN A 60 7.76 -12.15 -22.13
C GLN A 60 9.27 -12.26 -21.93
N ASN A 61 9.93 -11.15 -21.63
CA ASN A 61 11.36 -11.10 -21.35
C ASN A 61 11.62 -11.31 -19.87
N ARG A 62 11.73 -12.56 -19.47
CA ARG A 62 11.84 -12.99 -18.06
C ARG A 62 13.07 -12.41 -17.36
N HIS A 63 14.24 -12.48 -17.97
CA HIS A 63 15.48 -11.99 -17.37
C HIS A 63 15.42 -10.48 -17.07
N SER A 64 15.04 -9.69 -18.06
CA SER A 64 14.90 -8.23 -17.89
C SER A 64 13.79 -7.86 -16.92
N PHE A 65 12.70 -8.63 -16.86
CA PHE A 65 11.63 -8.43 -15.89
C PHE A 65 12.15 -8.53 -14.45
N PHE A 66 12.83 -9.60 -14.10
CA PHE A 66 13.35 -9.78 -12.74
C PHE A 66 14.45 -8.78 -12.39
N GLU A 67 15.29 -8.40 -13.34
CA GLU A 67 16.29 -7.35 -13.17
C GLU A 67 15.62 -6.00 -12.85
N GLU A 68 14.60 -5.61 -13.59
CA GLU A 68 13.85 -4.37 -13.33
C GLU A 68 13.03 -4.43 -12.04
N MET A 69 12.48 -5.59 -11.68
CA MET A 69 11.83 -5.78 -10.39
C MET A 69 12.80 -5.54 -9.23
N LEU A 70 14.00 -6.10 -9.29
CA LEU A 70 15.03 -5.88 -8.27
C LEU A 70 15.44 -4.42 -8.20
N ARG A 71 15.68 -3.79 -9.34
CA ARG A 71 16.03 -2.37 -9.40
C ARG A 71 14.97 -1.49 -8.77
N ALA A 72 13.72 -1.76 -9.06
CA ALA A 72 12.58 -1.02 -8.51
C ALA A 72 12.43 -1.23 -7.00
N LEU A 73 12.58 -2.45 -6.51
CA LEU A 73 12.47 -2.76 -5.09
C LEU A 73 13.59 -2.11 -4.27
N TRP A 74 14.84 -2.24 -4.71
CA TRP A 74 15.97 -1.60 -4.04
C TRP A 74 15.89 -0.07 -4.11
N GLY A 75 15.54 0.48 -5.28
CA GLY A 75 15.39 1.91 -5.48
C GLY A 75 14.29 2.51 -4.62
N TYR A 76 13.15 1.83 -4.51
CA TYR A 76 12.05 2.24 -3.65
C TYR A 76 12.48 2.32 -2.17
N MET A 77 13.18 1.30 -1.67
CA MET A 77 13.67 1.31 -0.30
C MET A 77 14.73 2.36 -0.05
N SER A 78 15.63 2.56 -1.00
CA SER A 78 16.62 3.64 -0.94
C SER A 78 15.96 5.01 -0.76
N ASP A 79 14.95 5.30 -1.58
CA ASP A 79 14.20 6.55 -1.50
C ASP A 79 13.40 6.67 -0.20
N LYS A 80 12.75 5.59 0.20
CA LYS A 80 11.86 5.59 1.37
C LYS A 80 12.62 5.71 2.69
N LEU A 81 13.73 5.00 2.81
CA LEU A 81 14.55 4.97 4.02
C LEU A 81 15.65 6.03 4.02
N ASN A 82 15.85 6.70 2.89
CA ASN A 82 16.93 7.68 2.69
C ASN A 82 18.32 7.08 2.96
N ILE A 83 18.53 5.86 2.47
CA ILE A 83 19.80 5.12 2.56
C ILE A 83 20.27 4.81 1.15
N PRO A 84 21.54 5.07 0.79
CA PRO A 84 22.05 4.73 -0.53
C PRO A 84 21.90 3.22 -0.83
N VAL A 85 21.58 2.87 -2.07
CA VAL A 85 21.41 1.47 -2.50
C VAL A 85 22.63 0.61 -2.13
N SER A 86 23.84 1.18 -2.28
CA SER A 86 25.10 0.49 -1.94
C SER A 86 25.22 0.09 -0.48
N SER A 87 24.49 0.76 0.41
CA SER A 87 24.49 0.50 1.86
C SER A 87 23.29 -0.32 2.32
N LEU A 88 22.33 -0.63 1.42
CA LEU A 88 21.15 -1.41 1.76
C LEU A 88 21.44 -2.90 1.76
N THR A 89 20.97 -3.57 2.82
CA THR A 89 20.93 -5.03 2.93
C THR A 89 19.51 -5.46 3.31
N LYS A 90 19.19 -6.73 3.14
CA LYS A 90 17.89 -7.27 3.56
C LYS A 90 17.65 -7.06 5.06
N GLU A 91 18.69 -7.22 5.86
CA GLU A 91 18.67 -7.02 7.31
C GLU A 91 18.38 -5.56 7.66
N ASN A 92 19.07 -4.61 7.01
CA ASN A 92 18.84 -3.17 7.20
C ASN A 92 17.40 -2.79 6.84
N ILE A 93 16.89 -3.31 5.74
CA ILE A 93 15.51 -3.03 5.29
C ILE A 93 14.53 -3.51 6.35
N ARG A 94 14.64 -4.74 6.83
CA ARG A 94 13.75 -5.28 7.87
C ARG A 94 13.80 -4.44 9.14
N GLU A 95 14.98 -4.12 9.61
CA GLU A 95 15.19 -3.34 10.84
C GLU A 95 14.58 -1.93 10.70
N GLN A 96 14.89 -1.23 9.63
CA GLN A 96 14.39 0.13 9.39
C GLN A 96 12.87 0.19 9.18
N LEU A 97 12.31 -0.79 8.49
CA LEU A 97 10.86 -0.87 8.31
C LEU A 97 10.16 -1.09 9.65
N GLN A 98 10.67 -1.98 10.49
CA GLN A 98 10.10 -2.23 11.82
C GLN A 98 10.19 -1.00 12.73
N ARG A 99 11.31 -0.28 12.71
CA ARG A 99 11.48 0.97 13.45
C ARG A 99 10.46 2.04 13.04
N ARG A 100 10.04 2.04 11.80
CA ARG A 100 9.05 3.00 11.26
C ARG A 100 7.61 2.54 11.42
N GLY A 101 7.36 1.47 12.14
CA GLY A 101 6.01 0.97 12.44
C GLY A 101 5.46 -0.05 11.45
N CYS A 102 6.29 -0.55 10.53
CA CYS A 102 5.88 -1.63 9.64
C CYS A 102 5.87 -2.96 10.39
N PRO A 103 4.80 -3.78 10.27
CA PRO A 103 4.78 -5.11 10.87
C PRO A 103 5.95 -5.98 10.38
N ALA A 104 6.49 -6.80 11.27
CA ALA A 104 7.59 -7.70 10.94
C ALA A 104 7.25 -8.65 9.79
N GLU A 105 6.01 -9.08 9.70
CA GLU A 105 5.50 -9.92 8.61
C GLU A 105 5.59 -9.22 7.25
N ASP A 106 5.22 -7.94 7.17
CA ASP A 106 5.30 -7.17 5.92
C ASP A 106 6.75 -6.90 5.52
N ALA A 107 7.62 -6.60 6.47
CA ALA A 107 9.05 -6.44 6.23
C ALA A 107 9.67 -7.74 5.70
N GLN A 108 9.29 -8.87 6.25
CA GLN A 108 9.74 -10.19 5.79
C GLN A 108 9.23 -10.49 4.38
N ARG A 109 7.96 -10.20 4.09
CA ARG A 109 7.38 -10.37 2.74
C ARG A 109 8.14 -9.56 1.69
N PHE A 110 8.53 -8.35 2.01
CA PHE A 110 9.29 -7.50 1.10
C PHE A 110 10.66 -8.12 0.77
N THR A 111 11.40 -8.55 1.78
CA THR A 111 12.70 -9.19 1.57
C THR A 111 12.59 -10.56 0.89
N ASP A 112 11.53 -11.30 1.12
CA ASP A 112 11.24 -12.57 0.43
C ASP A 112 11.02 -12.34 -1.08
N ILE A 113 10.33 -11.28 -1.47
CA ILE A 113 10.17 -10.93 -2.89
C ILE A 113 11.51 -10.63 -3.52
N ILE A 114 12.39 -9.89 -2.86
CA ILE A 114 13.75 -9.62 -3.33
C ILE A 114 14.49 -10.94 -3.57
N SER A 115 14.45 -11.86 -2.61
CA SER A 115 15.11 -13.17 -2.70
C SER A 115 14.56 -13.99 -3.87
N ARG A 116 13.25 -14.00 -4.07
CA ARG A 116 12.59 -14.71 -5.16
C ARG A 116 12.97 -14.14 -6.53
N CYS A 117 13.05 -12.83 -6.66
CA CYS A 117 13.49 -12.17 -7.88
C CYS A 117 14.96 -12.48 -8.18
N ASP A 118 15.80 -12.46 -7.16
CA ASP A 118 17.23 -12.76 -7.28
C ASP A 118 17.46 -14.21 -7.74
N GLU A 119 16.80 -15.17 -7.10
CA GLU A 119 16.85 -16.57 -7.51
C GLU A 119 16.31 -16.79 -8.92
N ALA A 120 15.19 -16.17 -9.27
CA ALA A 120 14.54 -16.31 -10.56
C ALA A 120 15.37 -15.73 -11.72
N GLN A 121 16.19 -14.72 -11.44
CA GLN A 121 17.09 -14.11 -12.45
C GLN A 121 18.15 -15.12 -12.93
N TYR A 122 18.64 -15.99 -12.05
CA TYR A 122 19.71 -16.94 -12.32
C TYR A 122 19.22 -18.38 -12.53
N SER A 123 17.97 -18.66 -12.20
CA SER A 123 17.41 -20.00 -12.34
C SER A 123 16.52 -20.09 -13.59
N PRO A 124 16.70 -21.12 -14.43
CA PRO A 124 15.82 -21.37 -15.57
C PRO A 124 14.46 -21.96 -15.18
N ALA A 125 14.19 -22.15 -13.90
CA ALA A 125 12.97 -22.80 -13.43
C ALA A 125 11.73 -21.96 -13.74
N GLU A 126 10.79 -22.53 -14.47
CA GLU A 126 9.48 -21.98 -14.77
C GLU A 126 8.56 -21.88 -13.53
N SER A 127 9.09 -22.23 -12.36
CA SER A 127 8.33 -22.30 -11.10
C SER A 127 7.84 -20.96 -10.57
N VAL A 128 8.44 -19.85 -11.02
CA VAL A 128 8.05 -18.49 -10.58
C VAL A 128 7.42 -17.75 -11.73
N GLN A 129 6.13 -17.48 -11.61
CA GLN A 129 5.37 -16.72 -12.62
C GLN A 129 5.64 -15.23 -12.47
N MET A 130 5.96 -14.55 -13.56
CA MET A 130 6.18 -13.10 -13.58
C MET A 130 4.98 -12.31 -13.07
N SER A 131 3.77 -12.71 -13.47
CA SER A 131 2.53 -12.06 -13.05
C SER A 131 2.30 -12.13 -11.53
N ASP A 132 2.63 -13.25 -10.90
CA ASP A 132 2.50 -13.43 -9.46
C ASP A 132 3.49 -12.54 -8.69
N VAL A 133 4.72 -12.51 -9.13
CA VAL A 133 5.78 -11.67 -8.51
C VAL A 133 5.44 -10.19 -8.68
N TYR A 134 4.96 -9.78 -9.84
CA TYR A 134 4.53 -8.42 -10.11
C TYR A 134 3.39 -8.02 -9.16
N ALA A 135 2.35 -8.84 -9.06
CA ALA A 135 1.21 -8.59 -8.19
C ALA A 135 1.61 -8.51 -6.71
N GLU A 136 2.47 -9.40 -6.25
CA GLU A 136 2.99 -9.36 -4.87
C GLU A 136 3.83 -8.11 -4.63
N GLY A 137 4.67 -7.72 -5.57
CA GLY A 137 5.49 -6.50 -5.48
C GLY A 137 4.64 -5.24 -5.38
N VAL A 138 3.63 -5.09 -6.23
CA VAL A 138 2.68 -3.98 -6.19
C VAL A 138 1.94 -3.96 -4.84
N ASN A 139 1.48 -5.11 -4.38
CA ASN A 139 0.74 -5.22 -3.13
C ASN A 139 1.61 -4.81 -1.92
N ILE A 140 2.82 -5.33 -1.81
CA ILE A 140 3.68 -5.03 -0.65
C ILE A 140 4.14 -3.57 -0.64
N ILE A 141 4.50 -2.98 -1.77
CA ILE A 141 4.86 -1.56 -1.83
C ILE A 141 3.65 -0.68 -1.51
N SER A 142 2.49 -1.00 -2.04
CA SER A 142 1.25 -0.29 -1.73
C SER A 142 0.93 -0.33 -0.23
N ARG A 143 1.11 -1.48 0.39
CA ARG A 143 0.90 -1.67 1.83
C ARG A 143 1.90 -0.88 2.66
N ILE A 144 3.19 -0.94 2.33
CA ILE A 144 4.24 -0.17 3.00
C ILE A 144 4.00 1.34 2.86
N GLU A 145 3.63 1.82 1.67
CA GLU A 145 3.29 3.23 1.45
C GLU A 145 2.11 3.70 2.30
N SER A 146 1.13 2.82 2.55
CA SER A 146 -0.02 3.15 3.40
C SER A 146 0.33 3.21 4.89
N ILE A 147 1.36 2.48 5.33
CA ILE A 147 1.77 2.38 6.73
C ILE A 147 2.81 3.44 7.08
N ILE A 148 3.85 3.60 6.25
CA ILE A 148 4.96 4.51 6.50
C ILE A 148 4.63 5.88 5.94
N LYS A 149 4.50 6.86 6.82
CA LYS A 149 4.46 8.27 6.44
C LYS A 149 5.90 8.78 6.31
N ARG A 150 6.11 9.64 5.32
CA ARG A 150 7.34 10.42 5.23
C ARG A 150 7.54 11.28 6.47
#